data_a804883a453f5543d2dbe7122e26c876
#
_entry.id   a804883a453f5543d2dbe7122e26c876
#
_cell.length_a   1.000
_cell.length_b   1.000
_cell.length_c   1.000
_cell.angle_alpha   90.00
_cell.angle_beta   90.00
_cell.angle_gamma   90.00
#
_symmetry.space_group_name_H-M   'P 1'
#
loop_
_entity.id
_entity.type
_entity.pdbx_description
1 polymer ?
#
loop_
_entity_poly.entity_id
_entity_poly.type
_entity_poly.pdbx_seq_one_letter_code
_entity_poly.pdbx_strand_id
1 'polypeptide(L)'
;MEYRKLGNTELELSTITYGAFAIGGNMWGGNEKADSIASIQASIDHGVTTIDTAPFYGFGLSEEMIGEAIKSHDRSKVQLLTKFGLVWDGSNNGKGDFFFDADDNGKKIPVYKYASKSN
;
A
#
# COMPACT_ATOMS: atom_id res chain seq x y z
N MET A 1 -0.42 -8.70 -21.49
CA MET A 1 0.42 -8.24 -20.33
C MET A 1 1.70 -9.07 -20.30
N GLU A 2 2.82 -8.42 -20.12
CA GLU A 2 4.10 -9.11 -19.91
C GLU A 2 4.35 -9.32 -18.41
N TYR A 3 5.06 -10.40 -18.09
CA TYR A 3 5.45 -10.75 -16.72
C TYR A 3 6.96 -10.98 -16.67
N ARG A 4 7.60 -10.59 -15.58
CA ARG A 4 9.05 -10.75 -15.39
C ARG A 4 9.35 -11.23 -13.98
N LYS A 5 10.35 -12.07 -13.85
CA LYS A 5 10.85 -12.48 -12.54
C LYS A 5 11.50 -11.31 -11.81
N LEU A 6 11.24 -11.23 -10.52
CA LEU A 6 11.89 -10.28 -9.64
C LEU A 6 13.28 -10.81 -9.24
N GLY A 7 14.31 -10.36 -9.97
CA GLY A 7 15.68 -10.79 -9.73
C GLY A 7 15.83 -12.32 -9.76
N ASN A 8 16.43 -12.88 -8.73
CA ASN A 8 16.67 -14.32 -8.59
C ASN A 8 15.57 -15.05 -7.80
N THR A 9 14.42 -14.43 -7.63
CA THR A 9 13.28 -15.03 -6.93
C THR A 9 12.38 -15.81 -7.88
N GLU A 10 11.46 -16.60 -7.32
CA GLU A 10 10.40 -17.27 -8.11
C GLU A 10 9.17 -16.37 -8.32
N LEU A 11 9.22 -15.11 -7.84
CA LEU A 11 8.11 -14.18 -8.01
C LEU A 11 8.08 -13.63 -9.43
N GLU A 12 6.96 -13.81 -10.11
CA GLU A 12 6.66 -13.18 -11.39
C GLU A 12 5.76 -11.97 -11.19
N LEU A 13 6.24 -10.82 -11.61
CA LEU A 13 5.51 -9.56 -11.52
C LEU A 13 4.98 -9.16 -12.90
N SER A 14 3.76 -8.62 -12.95
CA SER A 14 3.30 -7.92 -14.14
C SER A 14 4.19 -6.70 -14.39
N THR A 15 4.57 -6.44 -15.64
CA THR A 15 5.45 -5.32 -16.00
C THR A 15 4.80 -3.95 -15.73
N ILE A 16 3.47 -3.92 -15.73
CA ILE A 16 2.70 -2.78 -15.24
C ILE A 16 2.21 -3.12 -13.84
N THR A 17 2.41 -2.21 -12.90
CA THR A 17 2.04 -2.37 -11.49
C THR A 17 0.95 -1.36 -11.14
N TYR A 18 -0.08 -1.82 -10.43
CA TYR A 18 -1.11 -0.94 -9.89
C TYR A 18 -0.55 -0.18 -8.69
N GLY A 19 -0.42 1.13 -8.81
CA GLY A 19 0.03 2.00 -7.71
C GLY A 19 -1.15 2.42 -6.84
N ALA A 20 -1.17 1.98 -5.59
CA ALA A 20 -2.30 2.15 -4.68
C ALA A 20 -2.23 3.40 -3.79
N PHE A 21 -1.32 4.34 -4.05
CA PHE A 21 -1.20 5.55 -3.25
C PHE A 21 -2.47 6.40 -3.27
N ALA A 22 -3.04 6.62 -4.45
CA ALA A 22 -4.22 7.47 -4.61
C ALA A 22 -5.47 6.92 -3.94
N ILE A 23 -5.64 5.60 -3.88
CA ILE A 23 -6.82 4.99 -3.24
C ILE A 23 -6.84 5.14 -1.72
N GLY A 24 -5.72 5.44 -1.11
CA GLY A 24 -5.66 5.82 0.31
C GLY A 24 -6.31 7.16 0.62
N GLY A 25 -6.66 7.94 -0.39
CA GLY A 25 -7.27 9.26 -0.24
C GLY A 25 -6.29 10.35 0.16
N ASN A 26 -5.05 10.00 0.44
CA ASN A 26 -4.04 10.93 0.93
C ASN A 26 -3.51 11.80 -0.22
N MET A 27 -3.60 13.12 -0.11
CA MET A 27 -3.18 14.11 -1.09
C MET A 27 -3.96 14.13 -2.42
N TRP A 28 -4.93 13.23 -2.63
CA TRP A 28 -5.66 13.07 -3.91
C TRP A 28 -7.17 13.31 -3.79
N GLY A 29 -7.63 13.91 -2.70
CA GLY A 29 -9.01 14.32 -2.53
C GLY A 29 -10.00 13.23 -2.14
N GLY A 30 -9.52 12.04 -1.85
CA GLY A 30 -10.36 10.90 -1.48
C GLY A 30 -11.07 10.27 -2.68
N ASN A 31 -11.33 8.97 -2.58
CA ASN A 31 -12.08 8.20 -3.56
C ASN A 31 -13.17 7.39 -2.85
N GLU A 32 -14.25 7.13 -3.56
CA GLU A 32 -15.26 6.19 -3.06
C GLU A 32 -14.63 4.80 -2.91
N LYS A 33 -14.83 4.17 -1.76
CA LYS A 33 -14.28 2.86 -1.45
C LYS A 33 -14.65 1.81 -2.51
N ALA A 34 -15.93 1.80 -2.93
CA ALA A 34 -16.40 0.86 -3.94
C ALA A 34 -15.69 1.03 -5.29
N ASP A 35 -15.44 2.27 -5.71
CA ASP A 35 -14.74 2.56 -6.97
C ASP A 35 -13.28 2.13 -6.89
N SER A 36 -12.63 2.33 -5.76
CA SER A 36 -11.25 1.89 -5.52
C SER A 36 -11.14 0.37 -5.61
N ILE A 37 -12.03 -0.36 -4.96
CA ILE A 37 -12.09 -1.82 -5.00
C ILE A 37 -12.34 -2.30 -6.44
N ALA A 38 -13.31 -1.71 -7.13
CA ALA A 38 -13.62 -2.05 -8.52
C ALA A 38 -12.44 -1.81 -9.47
N SER A 39 -11.70 -0.72 -9.26
CA SER A 39 -10.49 -0.38 -10.02
C SER A 39 -9.39 -1.45 -9.85
N ILE A 40 -9.16 -1.90 -8.62
CA ILE A 40 -8.19 -2.97 -8.35
C ILE A 40 -8.62 -4.27 -9.02
N GLN A 41 -9.88 -4.66 -8.87
CA GLN A 41 -10.43 -5.88 -9.47
C GLN A 41 -10.33 -5.85 -10.99
N ALA A 42 -10.69 -4.74 -11.62
CA ALA A 42 -10.58 -4.56 -13.06
C ALA A 42 -9.12 -4.67 -13.53
N SER A 43 -8.18 -4.11 -12.78
CA SER A 43 -6.76 -4.21 -13.10
C SER A 43 -6.28 -5.66 -13.10
N ILE A 44 -6.64 -6.42 -12.07
CA ILE A 44 -6.28 -7.85 -11.99
C ILE A 44 -6.91 -8.63 -13.14
N ASP A 45 -8.18 -8.38 -13.45
CA ASP A 45 -8.91 -9.05 -14.53
C ASP A 45 -8.30 -8.78 -15.92
N HIS A 46 -7.62 -7.64 -16.07
CA HIS A 46 -6.88 -7.28 -17.29
C HIS A 46 -5.38 -7.67 -17.25
N GLY A 47 -4.97 -8.45 -16.27
CA GLY A 47 -3.61 -9.00 -16.20
C GLY A 47 -2.61 -8.16 -15.40
N VAL A 48 -3.00 -7.03 -14.83
CA VAL A 48 -2.17 -6.26 -13.89
C VAL A 48 -2.29 -6.91 -12.51
N THR A 49 -1.44 -7.89 -12.25
CA THR A 49 -1.52 -8.73 -11.04
C THR A 49 -0.58 -8.30 -9.92
N THR A 50 0.24 -7.31 -10.17
CA THR A 50 1.16 -6.74 -9.17
C THR A 50 0.59 -5.41 -8.65
N ILE A 51 0.51 -5.28 -7.32
CA ILE A 51 -0.05 -4.09 -6.65
C ILE A 51 0.99 -3.55 -5.69
N ASP A 52 1.33 -2.27 -5.81
CA ASP A 52 2.24 -1.55 -4.89
C ASP A 52 1.43 -0.70 -3.91
N THR A 53 1.66 -0.92 -2.64
CA THR A 53 1.00 -0.21 -1.54
C THR A 53 1.99 0.13 -0.42
N ALA A 54 1.49 0.71 0.66
CA ALA A 54 2.25 0.96 1.88
C ALA A 54 1.29 1.06 3.07
N PRO A 55 1.74 0.70 4.29
CA PRO A 55 0.93 0.88 5.50
C PRO A 55 0.48 2.32 5.73
N PHE A 56 1.33 3.29 5.34
CA PHE A 56 1.06 4.71 5.52
C PHE A 56 0.02 5.28 4.54
N TYR A 57 -0.29 4.60 3.43
CA TYR A 57 -1.26 5.11 2.44
C TYR A 57 -2.67 5.13 3.02
N GLY A 58 -3.15 6.35 3.33
CA GLY A 58 -4.43 6.54 3.99
C GLY A 58 -4.48 5.93 5.40
N PHE A 59 -3.34 5.85 6.10
CA PHE A 59 -3.23 5.26 7.45
C PHE A 59 -3.78 3.83 7.53
N GLY A 60 -3.45 3.00 6.56
CA GLY A 60 -3.88 1.61 6.46
C GLY A 60 -5.04 1.36 5.50
N LEU A 61 -5.73 2.40 5.07
CA LEU A 61 -6.93 2.27 4.22
C LEU A 61 -6.62 1.61 2.87
N SER A 62 -5.48 1.94 2.26
CA SER A 62 -5.08 1.33 0.99
C SER A 62 -4.91 -0.18 1.11
N GLU A 63 -4.22 -0.64 2.14
CA GLU A 63 -4.03 -2.09 2.37
C GLU A 63 -5.35 -2.80 2.66
N GLU A 64 -6.26 -2.16 3.42
CA GLU A 64 -7.60 -2.71 3.67
C GLU A 64 -8.42 -2.87 2.39
N MET A 65 -8.43 -1.85 1.53
CA MET A 65 -9.15 -1.90 0.26
C MET A 65 -8.58 -2.94 -0.70
N ILE A 66 -7.26 -3.09 -0.74
CA ILE A 66 -6.62 -4.15 -1.51
C ILE A 66 -7.04 -5.52 -0.97
N GLY A 67 -6.97 -5.71 0.35
CA GLY A 67 -7.41 -6.94 1.00
C GLY A 67 -8.84 -7.31 0.63
N GLU A 68 -9.75 -6.34 0.62
CA GLU A 68 -11.13 -6.55 0.20
C GLU A 68 -11.25 -6.92 -1.28
N ALA A 69 -10.53 -6.21 -2.15
CA ALA A 69 -10.59 -6.40 -3.59
C ALA A 69 -10.10 -7.80 -4.02
N ILE A 70 -9.05 -8.32 -3.39
CA ILE A 70 -8.44 -9.58 -3.80
C ILE A 70 -9.17 -10.82 -3.26
N LYS A 71 -10.15 -10.66 -2.36
CA LYS A 71 -10.93 -11.80 -1.84
C LYS A 71 -11.64 -12.61 -2.93
N SER A 72 -12.02 -11.97 -4.02
CA SER A 72 -12.69 -12.59 -5.17
C SER A 72 -11.72 -13.22 -6.19
N HIS A 73 -10.42 -13.12 -5.96
CA HIS A 73 -9.37 -13.58 -6.86
C HIS A 73 -8.54 -14.69 -6.21
N ASP A 74 -7.88 -15.50 -7.05
CA ASP A 74 -6.90 -16.47 -6.56
C ASP A 74 -5.69 -15.73 -6.00
N ARG A 75 -5.48 -15.82 -4.68
CA ARG A 75 -4.39 -15.12 -3.97
C ARG A 75 -3.01 -15.44 -4.54
N SER A 76 -2.81 -16.67 -5.03
CA SER A 76 -1.51 -17.09 -5.60
C SER A 76 -1.14 -16.35 -6.87
N LYS A 77 -2.12 -15.76 -7.55
CA LYS A 77 -1.93 -15.01 -8.80
C LYS A 77 -1.72 -13.50 -8.60
N VAL A 78 -1.79 -13.03 -7.35
CA VAL A 78 -1.63 -11.61 -7.03
C VAL A 78 -0.37 -11.42 -6.21
N GLN A 79 0.51 -10.51 -6.66
CA GLN A 79 1.72 -10.12 -5.97
C GLN A 79 1.51 -8.77 -5.30
N LEU A 80 1.76 -8.71 -4.00
CA LEU A 80 1.65 -7.48 -3.21
C LEU A 80 3.04 -7.00 -2.83
N LEU A 81 3.33 -5.76 -3.20
CA LEU A 81 4.52 -5.03 -2.79
C LEU A 81 4.09 -4.01 -1.74
N THR A 82 4.64 -4.10 -0.56
CA THR A 82 4.37 -3.13 0.50
C THR A 82 5.65 -2.65 1.16
N LYS A 83 5.54 -1.79 2.14
CA LYS A 83 6.67 -1.12 2.76
C LYS A 83 6.60 -1.27 4.28
N PHE A 84 7.67 -0.89 4.94
CA PHE A 84 7.74 -0.81 6.40
C PHE A 84 8.68 0.34 6.81
N GLY A 85 8.67 0.68 8.10
CA GLY A 85 9.63 1.64 8.65
C GLY A 85 9.06 3.00 9.02
N LEU A 86 7.80 3.30 8.71
CA LEU A 86 7.11 4.48 9.23
C LEU A 86 6.11 4.05 10.30
N VAL A 87 6.05 4.83 11.39
CA VAL A 87 5.14 4.60 12.51
C VAL A 87 4.46 5.90 12.87
N TRP A 88 3.16 5.87 13.10
CA TRP A 88 2.33 7.04 13.41
C TRP A 88 1.29 6.79 14.51
N ASP A 89 1.19 5.58 15.00
CA ASP A 89 0.19 5.14 15.97
C ASP A 89 0.72 5.02 17.41
N GLY A 90 1.96 5.46 17.63
CA GLY A 90 2.62 5.36 18.94
C GLY A 90 3.23 3.99 19.24
N SER A 91 3.09 3.01 18.36
CA SER A 91 3.65 1.66 18.57
C SER A 91 5.18 1.63 18.65
N ASN A 92 5.84 2.70 18.22
CA ASN A 92 7.29 2.86 18.33
C ASN A 92 7.79 3.12 19.76
N ASN A 93 6.91 3.32 20.74
CA ASN A 93 7.28 3.59 22.14
C ASN A 93 8.32 4.71 22.31
N GLY A 94 8.19 5.78 21.53
CA GLY A 94 9.09 6.92 21.54
C GLY A 94 10.45 6.69 20.87
N LYS A 95 10.66 5.54 20.25
CA LYS A 95 11.89 5.25 19.49
C LYS A 95 11.76 5.71 18.04
N GLY A 96 12.92 5.79 17.36
CA GLY A 96 12.99 6.24 15.98
C GLY A 96 13.13 7.76 15.87
N ASP A 97 13.27 8.23 14.63
CA ASP A 97 13.49 9.63 14.32
C ASP A 97 12.21 10.29 13.80
N PHE A 98 11.88 11.45 14.37
CA PHE A 98 10.76 12.25 13.83
C PHE A 98 11.02 12.57 12.36
N PHE A 99 9.99 12.40 11.53
CA PHE A 99 10.09 12.62 10.10
C PHE A 99 9.26 13.83 9.67
N PHE A 100 7.95 13.81 9.89
CA PHE A 100 7.06 14.92 9.57
C PHE A 100 5.72 14.75 10.28
N ASP A 101 4.94 15.82 10.31
CA ASP A 101 3.53 15.75 10.73
C ASP A 101 2.65 15.53 9.52
N ALA A 102 1.89 14.44 9.52
CA ALA A 102 0.86 14.18 8.53
C ALA A 102 -0.44 14.90 8.90
N ASP A 103 -1.22 15.27 7.91
CA ASP A 103 -2.55 15.85 8.11
C ASP A 103 -3.63 14.77 7.91
N ASP A 104 -4.44 14.57 8.94
CA ASP A 104 -5.63 13.72 8.87
C ASP A 104 -6.86 14.57 9.22
N ASN A 105 -7.49 15.13 8.20
CA ASN A 105 -8.67 16.01 8.32
C ASN A 105 -8.44 17.18 9.31
N GLY A 106 -7.29 17.85 9.19
CA GLY A 106 -6.91 18.99 10.04
C GLY A 106 -6.21 18.59 11.34
N LYS A 107 -6.18 17.30 11.69
CA LYS A 107 -5.43 16.79 12.84
C LYS A 107 -4.02 16.42 12.40
N LYS A 108 -3.02 16.93 13.10
CA LYS A 108 -1.62 16.59 12.87
C LYS A 108 -1.29 15.26 13.55
N ILE A 109 -0.73 14.35 12.79
CA ILE A 109 -0.27 13.04 13.25
C ILE A 109 1.24 12.97 13.05
N PRO A 110 2.04 12.88 14.12
CA PRO A 110 3.49 12.77 13.99
C PRO A 110 3.88 11.40 13.41
N VAL A 111 4.73 11.43 12.39
CA VAL A 111 5.25 10.24 11.73
C VAL A 111 6.73 10.10 12.02
N TYR A 112 7.14 8.89 12.39
CA TYR A 112 8.52 8.55 12.75
C TYR A 112 9.10 7.53 11.80
N LYS A 113 10.39 7.65 11.51
CA LYS A 113 11.19 6.58 10.89
C LYS A 113 11.62 5.61 11.98
N TYR A 114 11.27 4.34 11.82
CA TYR A 114 11.51 3.31 12.85
C TYR A 114 12.29 2.10 12.32
N ALA A 115 12.75 2.12 11.08
CA ALA A 115 13.54 1.03 10.50
C ALA A 115 15.04 1.37 10.58
N SER A 116 15.70 0.98 11.65
CA SER A 116 17.15 1.14 11.83
C SER A 116 17.73 -0.08 12.55
N LYS A 117 19.07 -0.20 12.55
CA LYS A 117 19.75 -1.28 13.27
C LYS A 117 19.59 -1.21 14.79
N SER A 118 19.22 -0.05 15.32
CA SER A 118 19.06 0.19 16.76
C SER A 118 17.62 0.05 17.24
N ASN A 119 16.68 -0.16 16.32
CA ASN A 119 15.25 -0.26 16.63
C ASN A 119 14.71 -1.66 16.37
#